data_9e51c3860cd96e933d9cd570debc3cb2
#
_entry.id   9e51c3860cd96e933d9cd570debc3cb2
#
_cell.length_a   1.000
_cell.length_b   1.000
_cell.length_c   1.000
_cell.angle_alpha   90.00
_cell.angle_beta   90.00
_cell.angle_gamma   90.00
#
_symmetry.space_group_name_H-M   'P 1'
#
loop_
_entity.id
_entity.type
_entity.pdbx_description
1 polymer ?
#
loop_
_entity_poly.entity_id
_entity_poly.type
_entity_poly.pdbx_seq_one_letter_code
_entity_poly.pdbx_strand_id
1 'polypeptide(L)'
;YKVLKETPIERKEEILFSTDPVMLPEDADYAPASSIERDDMSLSLKEITTVQAEPYIQEVSGSTDYEYEISRSLVPQTKSIEVKNEKTGTLQTVDCTLQSFDLIGHTWKDSYIDITIEGYNQTALSWQGITFANNMGDTPLKGYETQILQSVGLDSNTGKVNRTYWTTNPYTNSTGTVCRDGKADIQKLVPVYRASYSGSLVTPMYEKTAIYTG
;
A
#
# COMPACT_ATOMS: atom_id res chain seq x y z
N TYR A 1 -11.00 55.10 -71.44
CA TYR A 1 -11.39 54.37 -70.20
C TYR A 1 -10.42 53.19 -70.02
N LYS A 2 -9.59 53.25 -68.99
CA LYS A 2 -8.68 52.14 -68.61
C LYS A 2 -9.42 51.20 -67.69
N VAL A 3 -9.76 49.99 -68.17
CA VAL A 3 -10.34 48.95 -67.31
C VAL A 3 -9.23 48.47 -66.39
N LEU A 4 -9.33 48.79 -65.10
CA LEU A 4 -8.51 48.21 -64.08
C LEU A 4 -8.90 46.72 -63.99
N LYS A 5 -8.00 45.85 -64.32
CA LYS A 5 -8.14 44.41 -64.07
C LYS A 5 -8.08 44.24 -62.56
N GLU A 6 -9.22 43.95 -61.95
CA GLU A 6 -9.26 43.44 -60.58
C GLU A 6 -8.56 42.07 -60.57
N THR A 7 -7.42 41.96 -59.85
CA THR A 7 -6.80 40.69 -59.58
C THR A 7 -7.66 40.02 -58.49
N PRO A 8 -8.22 38.83 -58.75
CA PRO A 8 -8.96 38.12 -57.72
C PRO A 8 -8.04 37.89 -56.52
N ILE A 9 -8.47 38.29 -55.34
CA ILE A 9 -7.81 37.94 -54.09
C ILE A 9 -8.02 36.45 -53.89
N GLU A 10 -6.99 35.62 -54.03
CA GLU A 10 -7.03 34.21 -53.63
C GLU A 10 -7.25 34.15 -52.13
N ARG A 11 -8.43 33.73 -51.74
CA ARG A 11 -8.75 33.43 -50.35
C ARG A 11 -8.22 32.04 -50.04
N LYS A 12 -7.23 31.92 -49.16
CA LYS A 12 -6.74 30.65 -48.63
C LYS A 12 -7.31 30.42 -47.26
N GLU A 13 -7.90 29.27 -47.05
CA GLU A 13 -8.46 28.86 -45.78
C GLU A 13 -7.88 27.50 -45.38
N GLU A 14 -7.58 27.34 -44.09
CA GLU A 14 -7.15 26.07 -43.50
C GLU A 14 -8.12 25.68 -42.39
N ILE A 15 -8.65 24.46 -42.45
CA ILE A 15 -9.61 23.95 -41.49
C ILE A 15 -9.07 22.66 -40.92
N LEU A 16 -9.18 22.49 -39.61
CA LEU A 16 -8.71 21.35 -38.82
C LEU A 16 -9.92 20.64 -38.21
N PHE A 17 -9.96 19.30 -38.39
CA PHE A 17 -10.89 18.41 -37.71
C PHE A 17 -10.13 17.33 -36.99
N SER A 18 -10.33 17.22 -35.68
CA SER A 18 -9.64 16.26 -34.83
C SER A 18 -10.60 15.20 -34.30
N THR A 19 -10.09 14.00 -34.10
CA THR A 19 -10.79 12.91 -33.41
C THR A 19 -10.82 13.14 -31.91
N ASP A 20 -11.66 12.38 -31.22
CA ASP A 20 -11.50 12.22 -29.76
C ASP A 20 -10.16 11.55 -29.45
N PRO A 21 -9.54 11.85 -28.27
CA PRO A 21 -8.27 11.24 -27.88
C PRO A 21 -8.36 9.71 -27.79
N VAL A 22 -7.37 9.03 -28.34
CA VAL A 22 -7.18 7.56 -28.30
C VAL A 22 -5.80 7.21 -27.80
N MET A 23 -5.62 5.98 -27.29
CA MET A 23 -4.33 5.54 -26.73
C MET A 23 -3.22 5.45 -27.76
N LEU A 24 -3.55 4.94 -28.93
CA LEU A 24 -2.63 4.83 -30.07
C LEU A 24 -3.28 5.42 -31.31
N PRO A 25 -2.50 6.05 -32.21
CA PRO A 25 -3.03 6.65 -33.44
C PRO A 25 -3.82 5.71 -34.33
N GLU A 26 -3.45 4.42 -34.36
CA GLU A 26 -4.12 3.36 -35.11
C GLU A 26 -5.47 2.95 -34.52
N ASP A 27 -5.75 3.26 -33.26
CA ASP A 27 -7.03 2.97 -32.60
C ASP A 27 -8.15 3.89 -33.07
N ALA A 28 -7.80 5.02 -33.70
CA ALA A 28 -8.76 5.94 -34.28
C ALA A 28 -9.29 5.43 -35.61
N ASP A 29 -10.57 5.03 -35.64
CA ASP A 29 -11.29 4.78 -36.89
C ASP A 29 -11.70 6.12 -37.51
N TYR A 30 -10.80 6.70 -38.29
CA TYR A 30 -10.93 8.02 -38.84
C TYR A 30 -10.66 8.02 -40.35
N ALA A 31 -11.72 8.21 -41.13
CA ALA A 31 -11.67 8.29 -42.58
C ALA A 31 -12.31 9.61 -43.06
N PRO A 32 -11.57 10.73 -43.00
CA PRO A 32 -12.07 12.02 -43.42
C PRO A 32 -12.33 12.04 -44.94
N ALA A 33 -13.33 12.85 -45.36
CA ALA A 33 -13.62 13.03 -46.78
C ALA A 33 -12.44 13.67 -47.52
N SER A 34 -12.29 13.37 -48.81
CA SER A 34 -11.18 13.91 -49.63
C SER A 34 -11.35 15.41 -49.89
N SER A 35 -12.58 15.93 -49.82
CA SER A 35 -12.89 17.34 -49.94
C SER A 35 -14.13 17.73 -49.14
N ILE A 36 -14.21 18.99 -48.76
CA ILE A 36 -15.34 19.58 -48.05
C ILE A 36 -15.67 20.94 -48.70
N GLU A 37 -16.95 21.32 -48.63
CA GLU A 37 -17.41 22.62 -49.08
C GLU A 37 -17.65 23.55 -47.87
N ARG A 38 -17.16 24.78 -47.95
CA ARG A 38 -17.38 25.80 -46.94
C ARG A 38 -17.37 27.17 -47.52
N ASP A 39 -18.43 27.96 -47.25
CA ASP A 39 -18.55 29.34 -47.71
C ASP A 39 -18.30 29.50 -49.21
N ASP A 40 -18.89 28.63 -50.02
CA ASP A 40 -18.74 28.56 -51.48
C ASP A 40 -17.29 28.21 -51.97
N MET A 41 -16.44 27.72 -51.08
CA MET A 41 -15.10 27.23 -51.38
C MET A 41 -15.04 25.72 -51.26
N SER A 42 -14.38 25.06 -52.20
CA SER A 42 -14.01 23.66 -52.10
C SER A 42 -12.63 23.52 -51.48
N LEU A 43 -12.56 22.88 -50.33
CA LEU A 43 -11.31 22.60 -49.63
C LEU A 43 -10.95 21.15 -49.83
N SER A 44 -9.72 20.89 -50.23
CA SER A 44 -9.20 19.54 -50.42
C SER A 44 -8.38 19.08 -49.18
N LEU A 45 -8.51 17.80 -48.85
CA LEU A 45 -7.71 17.19 -47.80
C LEU A 45 -6.21 17.25 -48.18
N LYS A 46 -5.44 17.96 -47.40
CA LYS A 46 -4.00 18.13 -47.58
C LYS A 46 -3.23 17.01 -46.94
N GLU A 47 -3.52 16.73 -45.69
CA GLU A 47 -2.83 15.72 -44.90
C GLU A 47 -3.66 15.29 -43.68
N ILE A 48 -3.34 14.10 -43.16
CA ILE A 48 -3.79 13.64 -41.86
C ILE A 48 -2.57 13.52 -40.97
N THR A 49 -2.54 14.27 -39.87
CA THR A 49 -1.44 14.25 -38.90
C THR A 49 -1.87 13.59 -37.60
N THR A 50 -0.91 13.03 -36.87
CA THR A 50 -1.12 12.56 -35.52
C THR A 50 -0.65 13.64 -34.55
N VAL A 51 -1.53 14.07 -33.65
CA VAL A 51 -1.26 15.10 -32.64
C VAL A 51 -1.31 14.42 -31.27
N GLN A 52 -0.33 14.72 -30.44
CA GLN A 52 -0.34 14.25 -29.05
C GLN A 52 -1.38 15.06 -28.26
N ALA A 53 -2.33 14.37 -27.65
CA ALA A 53 -3.33 14.94 -26.75
C ALA A 53 -2.83 14.95 -25.30
N GLU A 54 -3.62 15.50 -24.39
CA GLU A 54 -3.33 15.40 -22.97
C GLU A 54 -3.31 13.94 -22.52
N PRO A 55 -2.29 13.52 -21.76
CA PRO A 55 -2.22 12.15 -21.27
C PRO A 55 -3.35 11.89 -20.27
N TYR A 56 -3.79 10.64 -20.21
CA TYR A 56 -4.70 10.19 -19.17
C TYR A 56 -3.89 9.86 -17.91
N ILE A 57 -4.25 10.50 -16.81
CA ILE A 57 -3.59 10.33 -15.51
C ILE A 57 -4.53 9.56 -14.60
N GLN A 58 -4.06 8.41 -14.11
CA GLN A 58 -4.75 7.57 -13.16
C GLN A 58 -4.01 7.60 -11.82
N GLU A 59 -4.68 8.10 -10.78
CA GLU A 59 -4.13 8.12 -9.43
C GLU A 59 -4.07 6.71 -8.85
N VAL A 60 -2.94 6.38 -8.23
CA VAL A 60 -2.68 5.09 -7.60
C VAL A 60 -2.30 5.31 -6.15
N SER A 61 -2.93 4.56 -5.26
CA SER A 61 -2.65 4.63 -3.83
C SER A 61 -2.66 3.25 -3.20
N GLY A 62 -1.99 3.14 -2.08
CA GLY A 62 -1.98 1.93 -1.26
C GLY A 62 -1.41 2.21 0.11
N SER A 63 -1.50 1.23 0.99
CA SER A 63 -1.00 1.35 2.35
C SER A 63 -0.39 0.04 2.84
N THR A 64 0.40 0.16 3.92
CA THR A 64 0.92 -0.98 4.69
C THR A 64 0.75 -0.66 6.16
N ASP A 65 0.17 -1.60 6.90
CA ASP A 65 0.00 -1.50 8.34
C ASP A 65 1.11 -2.28 9.06
N TYR A 66 1.60 -1.69 10.15
CA TYR A 66 2.61 -2.27 11.03
C TYR A 66 2.03 -2.39 12.43
N GLU A 67 1.91 -3.62 12.92
CA GLU A 67 1.37 -3.92 14.24
C GLU A 67 2.47 -4.02 15.30
N TYR A 68 3.40 -3.10 15.27
CA TYR A 68 4.51 -3.00 16.24
C TYR A 68 5.09 -1.59 16.24
N GLU A 69 5.87 -1.29 17.27
CA GLU A 69 6.57 -0.01 17.37
C GLU A 69 7.62 0.10 16.27
N ILE A 70 7.45 1.06 15.38
CA ILE A 70 8.35 1.32 14.27
C ILE A 70 8.35 2.82 13.96
N SER A 71 9.51 3.36 13.60
CA SER A 71 9.62 4.76 13.19
C SER A 71 9.48 4.93 11.69
N ARG A 72 9.06 6.13 11.28
CA ARG A 72 8.91 6.49 9.85
C ARG A 72 10.19 6.23 9.03
N SER A 73 11.36 6.44 9.62
CA SER A 73 12.65 6.24 8.94
C SER A 73 12.96 4.80 8.58
N LEU A 74 12.28 3.84 9.22
CA LEU A 74 12.49 2.40 9.00
C LEU A 74 11.49 1.79 8.01
N VAL A 75 10.44 2.53 7.63
CA VAL A 75 9.52 2.04 6.61
C VAL A 75 10.05 2.36 5.20
N PRO A 76 9.72 1.52 4.20
CA PRO A 76 10.10 1.80 2.82
C PRO A 76 9.57 3.17 2.35
N GLN A 77 10.41 3.95 1.69
CA GLN A 77 10.01 5.26 1.15
C GLN A 77 9.24 5.13 -0.16
N THR A 78 9.34 3.98 -0.81
CA THR A 78 8.61 3.64 -2.04
C THR A 78 7.95 2.27 -1.91
N LYS A 79 6.82 2.11 -2.59
CA LYS A 79 6.09 0.84 -2.68
C LYS A 79 5.60 0.66 -4.10
N SER A 80 5.93 -0.47 -4.71
CA SER A 80 5.39 -0.86 -6.01
C SER A 80 3.97 -1.40 -5.84
N ILE A 81 3.02 -0.80 -6.53
CA ILE A 81 1.60 -1.17 -6.48
C ILE A 81 1.17 -1.60 -7.87
N GLU A 82 0.61 -2.80 -7.96
CA GLU A 82 0.01 -3.30 -9.18
C GLU A 82 -1.38 -2.69 -9.35
N VAL A 83 -1.64 -2.16 -10.53
CA VAL A 83 -2.91 -1.52 -10.88
C VAL A 83 -3.31 -1.88 -12.31
N LYS A 84 -4.61 -2.03 -12.53
CA LYS A 84 -5.15 -2.19 -13.87
C LYS A 84 -5.22 -0.82 -14.56
N ASN A 85 -4.53 -0.69 -15.69
CA ASN A 85 -4.65 0.48 -16.52
C ASN A 85 -6.07 0.60 -17.08
N GLU A 86 -6.76 1.68 -16.76
CA GLU A 86 -8.16 1.88 -17.16
C GLU A 86 -8.34 2.05 -18.67
N LYS A 87 -7.28 2.43 -19.39
CA LYS A 87 -7.32 2.62 -20.84
C LYS A 87 -6.94 1.36 -21.62
N THR A 88 -5.93 0.62 -21.16
CA THR A 88 -5.43 -0.57 -21.87
C THR A 88 -6.04 -1.87 -21.35
N GLY A 89 -6.56 -1.87 -20.12
CA GLY A 89 -7.04 -3.07 -19.44
C GLY A 89 -5.92 -4.00 -18.94
N THR A 90 -4.65 -3.63 -19.11
CA THR A 90 -3.50 -4.43 -18.69
C THR A 90 -3.11 -4.10 -17.25
N LEU A 91 -2.50 -5.07 -16.55
CA LEU A 91 -1.90 -4.85 -15.25
C LEU A 91 -0.54 -4.18 -15.43
N GLN A 92 -0.30 -3.12 -14.65
CA GLN A 92 0.95 -2.38 -14.64
C GLN A 92 1.36 -2.09 -13.20
N THR A 93 2.66 -1.95 -12.98
CA THR A 93 3.20 -1.62 -11.67
C THR A 93 3.59 -0.15 -11.62
N VAL A 94 3.15 0.55 -10.57
CA VAL A 94 3.47 1.96 -10.31
C VAL A 94 4.27 2.05 -9.04
N ASP A 95 5.41 2.73 -9.10
CA ASP A 95 6.20 3.04 -7.91
C ASP A 95 5.59 4.26 -7.21
N CYS A 96 4.96 3.99 -6.07
CA CYS A 96 4.34 5.01 -5.24
C CYS A 96 5.29 5.45 -4.13
N THR A 97 5.25 6.72 -3.77
CA THR A 97 6.08 7.30 -2.72
C THR A 97 5.31 7.43 -1.40
N LEU A 98 6.02 7.32 -0.29
CA LEU A 98 5.45 7.49 1.05
C LEU A 98 4.94 8.92 1.22
N GLN A 99 3.65 9.05 1.52
CA GLN A 99 2.98 10.34 1.75
C GLN A 99 2.79 10.62 3.24
N SER A 100 2.39 9.60 4.00
CA SER A 100 2.13 9.73 5.43
C SER A 100 2.48 8.44 6.17
N PHE A 101 2.78 8.61 7.45
CA PHE A 101 3.02 7.53 8.40
C PHE A 101 2.42 7.92 9.74
N ASP A 102 1.33 7.27 10.12
CA ASP A 102 0.52 7.67 11.26
C ASP A 102 0.17 6.51 12.17
N LEU A 103 0.11 6.80 13.47
CA LEU A 103 -0.50 5.91 14.44
C LEU A 103 -2.02 5.96 14.23
N ILE A 104 -2.61 4.82 13.83
CA ILE A 104 -4.05 4.73 13.56
C ILE A 104 -4.83 4.08 14.69
N GLY A 105 -4.17 3.52 15.67
CA GLY A 105 -4.80 2.87 16.81
C GLY A 105 -3.92 1.82 17.46
N HIS A 106 -4.55 0.93 18.20
CA HIS A 106 -3.93 -0.21 18.86
C HIS A 106 -4.76 -1.45 18.60
N THR A 107 -4.12 -2.61 18.62
CA THR A 107 -4.78 -3.90 18.53
C THR A 107 -4.20 -4.88 19.55
N TRP A 108 -5.02 -5.86 19.96
CA TRP A 108 -4.58 -6.95 20.80
C TRP A 108 -3.94 -8.03 19.93
N LYS A 109 -2.73 -8.45 20.30
CA LYS A 109 -1.97 -9.47 19.58
C LYS A 109 -1.62 -10.60 20.50
N ASP A 110 -1.83 -11.84 20.02
CA ASP A 110 -1.45 -13.05 20.75
C ASP A 110 0.07 -13.16 20.85
N SER A 111 0.53 -13.58 22.00
CA SER A 111 1.94 -13.83 22.31
C SER A 111 2.04 -14.86 23.43
N TYR A 112 3.24 -15.22 23.79
CA TYR A 112 3.50 -16.10 24.93
C TYR A 112 4.75 -15.69 25.69
N ILE A 113 4.84 -16.17 26.92
CA ILE A 113 6.00 -15.99 27.79
C ILE A 113 6.45 -17.37 28.23
N ASP A 114 7.73 -17.67 28.05
CA ASP A 114 8.35 -18.86 28.59
C ASP A 114 8.62 -18.68 30.08
N ILE A 115 8.29 -19.70 30.86
CA ILE A 115 8.42 -19.72 32.31
C ILE A 115 9.32 -20.88 32.68
N THR A 116 10.36 -20.63 33.49
CA THR A 116 11.16 -21.68 34.11
C THR A 116 11.09 -21.49 35.62
N ILE A 117 10.48 -22.43 36.31
CA ILE A 117 10.39 -22.45 37.76
C ILE A 117 11.58 -23.24 38.32
N GLU A 118 12.32 -22.59 39.20
CA GLU A 118 13.47 -23.22 39.90
C GLU A 118 13.09 -23.68 41.31
N GLY A 119 13.78 -24.71 41.78
CA GLY A 119 13.54 -25.28 43.09
C GLY A 119 12.26 -26.10 43.19
N TYR A 120 11.84 -26.72 42.10
CA TYR A 120 10.55 -27.43 42.01
C TYR A 120 10.41 -28.61 43.01
N ASN A 121 11.49 -29.16 43.53
CA ASN A 121 11.54 -30.19 44.55
C ASN A 121 11.58 -29.64 45.98
N GLN A 122 11.49 -28.34 46.16
CA GLN A 122 11.61 -27.69 47.48
C GLN A 122 10.22 -27.17 47.93
N THR A 123 10.14 -26.73 49.20
CA THR A 123 8.91 -26.12 49.74
C THR A 123 8.63 -24.72 49.20
N ALA A 124 9.67 -24.06 48.72
CA ALA A 124 9.57 -22.77 48.08
C ALA A 124 10.14 -22.84 46.65
N LEU A 125 9.41 -22.33 45.71
CA LEU A 125 9.76 -22.18 44.30
C LEU A 125 10.29 -20.79 44.01
N SER A 126 11.08 -20.65 42.97
CA SER A 126 11.60 -19.39 42.54
C SER A 126 11.37 -19.18 41.04
N TRP A 127 10.99 -17.97 40.68
CA TRP A 127 10.89 -17.50 39.31
C TRP A 127 11.30 -16.02 39.24
N GLN A 128 12.31 -15.71 38.44
CA GLN A 128 12.84 -14.34 38.26
C GLN A 128 13.06 -13.57 39.58
N GLY A 129 13.69 -14.25 40.58
CA GLY A 129 13.96 -13.65 41.87
C GLY A 129 12.77 -13.53 42.84
N ILE A 130 11.58 -14.00 42.44
CA ILE A 130 10.38 -14.05 43.27
C ILE A 130 10.29 -15.47 43.85
N THR A 131 9.99 -15.57 45.14
CA THR A 131 9.83 -16.85 45.84
C THR A 131 8.36 -17.05 46.21
N PHE A 132 7.84 -18.24 45.97
CA PHE A 132 6.46 -18.60 46.31
C PHE A 132 6.38 -20.01 46.91
N ALA A 133 5.25 -20.28 47.62
CA ALA A 133 5.00 -21.64 48.12
C ALA A 133 4.81 -22.63 46.96
N ASN A 134 5.25 -23.86 47.16
CA ASN A 134 5.08 -24.95 46.18
C ASN A 134 3.67 -25.49 46.22
N ASN A 135 2.71 -24.77 45.68
CA ASN A 135 1.29 -25.13 45.61
C ASN A 135 0.66 -24.80 44.24
N MET A 136 1.46 -24.73 43.19
CA MET A 136 0.99 -24.28 41.87
C MET A 136 0.07 -25.27 41.16
N GLY A 137 0.13 -26.55 41.50
CA GLY A 137 -0.65 -27.60 40.84
C GLY A 137 -0.41 -27.61 39.33
N ASP A 138 -1.47 -27.70 38.55
CA ASP A 138 -1.41 -27.76 37.06
C ASP A 138 -1.27 -26.40 36.36
N THR A 139 -1.37 -25.30 37.13
CA THR A 139 -1.36 -23.94 36.59
C THR A 139 -0.18 -23.15 37.16
N PRO A 140 0.97 -23.12 36.44
CA PRO A 140 2.12 -22.36 36.92
C PRO A 140 1.79 -20.89 37.12
N LEU A 141 2.27 -20.29 38.22
CA LEU A 141 2.14 -18.88 38.55
C LEU A 141 0.68 -18.37 38.63
N LYS A 142 -0.27 -19.25 38.98
CA LYS A 142 -1.65 -18.82 39.22
C LYS A 142 -1.70 -17.79 40.35
N GLY A 143 -2.36 -16.64 40.10
CA GLY A 143 -2.41 -15.51 41.01
C GLY A 143 -1.24 -14.52 40.85
N TYR A 144 -0.27 -14.81 39.98
CA TYR A 144 0.90 -13.96 39.69
C TYR A 144 0.86 -13.37 38.27
N GLU A 145 -0.32 -13.21 37.70
CA GLU A 145 -0.53 -12.72 36.34
C GLU A 145 0.09 -11.32 36.12
N THR A 146 0.00 -10.47 37.15
CA THR A 146 0.63 -9.11 37.10
C THR A 146 2.15 -9.22 36.94
N GLN A 147 2.78 -10.12 37.69
CA GLN A 147 4.24 -10.33 37.62
C GLN A 147 4.66 -10.96 36.29
N ILE A 148 3.83 -11.84 35.73
CA ILE A 148 4.07 -12.40 34.39
C ILE A 148 4.09 -11.27 33.36
N LEU A 149 3.09 -10.38 33.36
CA LEU A 149 3.03 -9.26 32.45
C LEU A 149 4.19 -8.28 32.66
N GLN A 150 4.53 -7.96 33.90
CA GLN A 150 5.66 -7.09 34.23
C GLN A 150 7.01 -7.61 33.73
N SER A 151 7.19 -8.95 33.68
CA SER A 151 8.42 -9.57 33.19
C SER A 151 8.73 -9.23 31.73
N VAL A 152 7.74 -8.82 30.96
CA VAL A 152 7.87 -8.38 29.56
C VAL A 152 7.46 -6.93 29.34
N GLY A 153 7.41 -6.12 30.41
CA GLY A 153 7.14 -4.70 30.35
C GLY A 153 5.69 -4.33 30.13
N LEU A 154 4.75 -5.25 30.39
CA LEU A 154 3.31 -5.02 30.27
C LEU A 154 2.67 -4.79 31.64
N ASP A 155 1.51 -4.16 31.63
CA ASP A 155 0.62 -4.00 32.79
C ASP A 155 -0.82 -4.49 32.45
N SER A 156 -1.77 -4.31 33.36
CA SER A 156 -3.15 -4.73 33.17
C SER A 156 -3.89 -3.96 32.06
N ASN A 157 -3.40 -2.80 31.64
CA ASN A 157 -3.95 -2.01 30.53
C ASN A 157 -3.38 -2.42 29.19
N THR A 158 -2.19 -2.98 29.15
CA THR A 158 -1.43 -3.30 27.95
C THR A 158 -1.23 -4.79 27.72
N GLY A 159 -1.62 -5.63 28.68
CA GLY A 159 -1.48 -7.07 28.61
C GLY A 159 -2.60 -7.82 29.33
N LYS A 160 -2.84 -9.05 28.90
CA LYS A 160 -3.75 -10.04 29.53
C LYS A 160 -3.10 -11.40 29.52
N VAL A 161 -3.15 -12.11 30.65
CA VAL A 161 -2.78 -13.52 30.73
C VAL A 161 -4.04 -14.35 30.48
N ASN A 162 -4.07 -15.13 29.40
CA ASN A 162 -5.21 -15.95 29.04
C ASN A 162 -5.18 -17.30 29.80
N ARG A 163 -3.99 -17.92 29.85
CA ARG A 163 -3.77 -19.16 30.57
C ARG A 163 -2.28 -19.38 30.83
N THR A 164 -1.99 -20.22 31.82
CA THR A 164 -0.65 -20.77 32.06
C THR A 164 -0.72 -22.28 32.11
N TYR A 165 0.32 -22.96 31.67
CA TYR A 165 0.40 -24.41 31.61
C TYR A 165 1.83 -24.89 31.62
N TRP A 166 2.05 -26.15 32.12
CA TRP A 166 3.34 -26.80 32.10
C TRP A 166 3.64 -27.34 30.71
N THR A 167 4.90 -27.21 30.28
CA THR A 167 5.40 -27.75 29.01
C THR A 167 6.36 -28.90 29.17
N THR A 168 6.92 -29.07 30.36
CA THR A 168 7.82 -30.16 30.69
C THR A 168 7.42 -30.87 31.97
N ASN A 169 7.94 -32.08 32.20
CA ASN A 169 8.05 -32.64 33.52
C ASN A 169 9.21 -31.97 34.27
N PRO A 170 9.28 -32.11 35.62
CA PRO A 170 10.44 -31.65 36.35
C PRO A 170 11.74 -32.28 35.84
N TYR A 171 12.78 -31.47 35.74
CA TYR A 171 14.10 -31.89 35.30
C TYR A 171 15.19 -31.22 36.13
N THR A 172 16.39 -31.77 36.09
CA THR A 172 17.55 -31.15 36.72
C THR A 172 18.39 -30.45 35.67
N ASN A 173 18.64 -29.14 35.88
CA ASN A 173 19.46 -28.35 34.99
C ASN A 173 20.97 -28.62 35.17
N SER A 174 21.80 -27.92 34.38
CA SER A 174 23.26 -28.07 34.41
C SER A 174 23.93 -27.70 35.75
N THR A 175 23.25 -26.91 36.58
CA THR A 175 23.74 -26.49 37.90
C THR A 175 23.23 -27.37 39.04
N GLY A 176 22.48 -28.44 38.75
CA GLY A 176 21.95 -29.37 39.73
C GLY A 176 20.64 -28.92 40.38
N THR A 177 20.00 -27.83 39.87
CA THR A 177 18.72 -27.33 40.34
C THR A 177 17.59 -28.08 39.65
N VAL A 178 16.56 -28.50 40.39
CA VAL A 178 15.35 -29.07 39.81
C VAL A 178 14.45 -27.97 39.32
N CYS A 179 14.13 -28.03 38.03
CA CYS A 179 13.32 -27.03 37.33
C CYS A 179 12.08 -27.65 36.68
N ARG A 180 11.12 -26.84 36.36
CA ARG A 180 10.01 -27.21 35.48
C ARG A 180 9.64 -26.03 34.61
N ASP A 181 9.48 -26.30 33.30
CA ASP A 181 9.12 -25.26 32.33
C ASP A 181 7.63 -25.24 32.10
N GLY A 182 7.14 -24.04 31.84
CA GLY A 182 5.79 -23.75 31.46
C GLY A 182 5.70 -22.60 30.46
N LYS A 183 4.49 -22.24 30.08
CA LYS A 183 4.19 -21.09 29.25
C LYS A 183 2.99 -20.33 29.81
N ALA A 184 2.98 -19.03 29.56
CA ALA A 184 1.81 -18.19 29.68
C ALA A 184 1.40 -17.74 28.27
N ASP A 185 0.19 -18.07 27.86
CA ASP A 185 -0.42 -17.48 26.69
C ASP A 185 -0.97 -16.13 27.09
N ILE A 186 -0.54 -15.09 26.39
CA ILE A 186 -0.91 -13.71 26.67
C ILE A 186 -1.48 -13.01 25.43
N GLN A 187 -2.18 -11.93 25.66
CA GLN A 187 -2.44 -10.91 24.65
C GLN A 187 -1.76 -9.62 25.08
N LYS A 188 -1.11 -8.96 24.14
CA LYS A 188 -0.49 -7.66 24.33
C LYS A 188 -1.11 -6.63 23.41
N LEU A 189 -1.32 -5.41 23.94
CA LEU A 189 -1.77 -4.27 23.17
C LEU A 189 -0.58 -3.68 22.42
N VAL A 190 -0.65 -3.66 21.10
CA VAL A 190 0.40 -3.12 20.23
C VAL A 190 -0.11 -1.94 19.44
N PRO A 191 0.75 -0.95 19.13
CA PRO A 191 0.37 0.14 18.25
C PRO A 191 0.20 -0.37 16.82
N VAL A 192 -0.69 0.28 16.07
CA VAL A 192 -0.86 0.04 14.63
C VAL A 192 -0.53 1.34 13.91
N TYR A 193 0.52 1.30 13.11
CA TYR A 193 0.94 2.40 12.24
C TYR A 193 0.56 2.11 10.80
N ARG A 194 0.13 3.14 10.09
CA ARG A 194 -0.17 3.04 8.66
C ARG A 194 0.77 3.92 7.86
N ALA A 195 1.50 3.29 6.94
CA ALA A 195 2.25 3.96 5.89
C ALA A 195 1.37 4.05 4.64
N SER A 196 1.11 5.27 4.17
CA SER A 196 0.29 5.52 2.99
C SER A 196 1.17 5.99 1.84
N TYR A 197 0.93 5.43 0.65
CA TYR A 197 1.70 5.68 -0.55
C TYR A 197 0.80 6.14 -1.67
N SER A 198 1.30 7.04 -2.53
CA SER A 198 0.60 7.45 -3.73
C SER A 198 1.55 7.67 -4.91
N GLY A 199 1.00 7.55 -6.09
CA GLY A 199 1.68 7.77 -7.35
C GLY A 199 0.66 7.94 -8.47
N SER A 200 1.14 8.04 -9.71
CA SER A 200 0.30 8.21 -10.88
C SER A 200 0.73 7.28 -12.00
N LEU A 201 -0.25 6.71 -12.68
CA LEU A 201 -0.06 6.01 -13.95
C LEU A 201 -0.45 6.96 -15.08
N VAL A 202 0.52 7.27 -15.94
CA VAL A 202 0.33 8.18 -17.07
C VAL A 202 0.22 7.35 -18.35
N THR A 203 -0.91 7.47 -19.05
CA THR A 203 -1.12 6.83 -20.35
C THR A 203 -1.13 7.91 -21.42
N PRO A 204 -0.17 7.88 -22.38
CA PRO A 204 -0.15 8.82 -23.49
C PRO A 204 -1.42 8.67 -24.32
N MET A 205 -1.98 9.80 -24.76
CA MET A 205 -3.16 9.85 -25.61
C MET A 205 -2.82 10.62 -26.90
N TYR A 206 -3.50 10.25 -27.98
CA TYR A 206 -3.29 10.81 -29.31
C TYR A 206 -4.61 11.10 -29.99
N GLU A 207 -4.58 12.08 -30.91
CA GLU A 207 -5.70 12.35 -31.81
C GLU A 207 -5.18 12.51 -33.23
N LYS A 208 -5.99 12.09 -34.22
CA LYS A 208 -5.76 12.33 -35.63
C LYS A 208 -6.42 13.64 -36.05
N THR A 209 -5.70 14.44 -36.79
CA THR A 209 -6.20 15.70 -37.31
C THR A 209 -6.12 15.71 -38.83
N ALA A 210 -7.25 15.95 -39.46
CA ALA A 210 -7.32 16.19 -40.91
C ALA A 210 -7.20 17.68 -41.19
N ILE A 211 -6.31 18.01 -42.12
CA ILE A 211 -6.04 19.39 -42.52
C ILE A 211 -6.56 19.56 -43.95
N TYR A 212 -7.50 20.49 -44.13
CA TYR A 212 -8.07 20.87 -45.42
C TYR A 212 -7.61 22.27 -45.82
N THR A 213 -7.30 22.43 -47.09
CA THR A 213 -6.85 23.70 -47.64
C THR A 213 -7.53 23.99 -49.00
N GLY A 214 -7.75 25.27 -49.24
CA GLY A 214 -8.34 25.69 -50.50
C GLY A 214 -8.25 27.19 -50.72
#